data_ccc29232f81298d739f3cf4d5f42826d
#
_entry.id   ccc29232f81298d739f3cf4d5f42826d
#
_cell.length_a   1.000
_cell.length_b   1.000
_cell.length_c   1.000
_cell.angle_alpha   90.00
_cell.angle_beta   90.00
_cell.angle_gamma   90.00
#
_symmetry.space_group_name_H-M   'P 1'
#
loop_
_entity.id
_entity.type
_entity.pdbx_description
1 polymer ?
#
loop_
_entity_poly.entity_id
_entity_poly.type
_entity_poly.pdbx_seq_one_letter_code
_entity_poly.pdbx_strand_id
1 'polypeptide(L)'
;MNFSKKIKKYDYGNINIGYYDKIFKKKNGIQSAWHNIKFNYVKDVIKKTNVHLDIGCGPGTFLGQLKNKKTYGIDISKKQIIYAKKKYQNKNKKFKIMEKNKIPFKSKSFDSISLIELIEHLTNNEIKLILLEAHRTLKKNGELLITTPNYFSIWPFLELIVNKFSKLSYEDQHINKFNKFNIKNIFKKKKFKIICIKSFLLLSPFLAFLSFQISLKFIKLDNFFTKIIPGHLLFIKLKKLY
;
A
#
# COMPACT_ATOMS: atom_id res chain seq x y z
N MET A 1 11.96 -33.58 12.14
CA MET A 1 12.55 -33.03 10.89
C MET A 1 12.01 -31.63 10.66
N ASN A 2 12.79 -30.60 10.98
CA ASN A 2 12.42 -29.21 10.77
C ASN A 2 12.79 -28.80 9.36
N PHE A 3 11.85 -28.90 8.41
CA PHE A 3 12.02 -28.28 7.10
C PHE A 3 11.76 -26.78 7.23
N SER A 4 12.77 -25.99 7.53
CA SER A 4 12.73 -24.56 7.29
C SER A 4 12.67 -24.35 5.78
N LYS A 5 11.47 -24.25 5.21
CA LYS A 5 11.32 -23.76 3.83
C LYS A 5 12.02 -22.41 3.75
N LYS A 6 13.18 -22.37 3.08
CA LYS A 6 13.87 -21.13 2.71
C LYS A 6 12.85 -20.31 1.90
N ILE A 7 12.27 -19.28 2.50
CA ILE A 7 11.34 -18.37 1.80
C ILE A 7 12.17 -17.71 0.70
N LYS A 8 11.91 -18.11 -0.54
CA LYS A 8 12.57 -17.54 -1.72
C LYS A 8 12.05 -16.10 -1.85
N LYS A 9 12.91 -15.13 -1.59
CA LYS A 9 12.53 -13.71 -1.68
C LYS A 9 12.24 -13.40 -3.15
N TYR A 10 11.03 -12.91 -3.44
CA TYR A 10 10.66 -12.51 -4.79
C TYR A 10 11.55 -11.35 -5.26
N ASP A 11 12.04 -11.44 -6.50
CA ASP A 11 12.85 -10.37 -7.10
C ASP A 11 11.94 -9.30 -7.74
N TYR A 12 11.72 -8.23 -7.01
CA TYR A 12 10.97 -7.06 -7.50
C TYR A 12 11.66 -6.33 -8.66
N GLY A 13 12.92 -6.66 -8.97
CA GLY A 13 13.62 -6.18 -10.14
C GLY A 13 13.01 -6.64 -11.47
N ASN A 14 12.23 -7.74 -11.44
CA ASN A 14 11.54 -8.30 -12.60
C ASN A 14 10.25 -7.55 -12.96
N ILE A 15 9.76 -6.63 -12.12
CA ILE A 15 8.60 -5.81 -12.44
C ILE A 15 9.03 -4.72 -13.41
N ASN A 16 8.38 -4.66 -14.57
CA ASN A 16 8.65 -3.67 -15.59
C ASN A 16 8.58 -2.24 -15.03
N ILE A 17 9.54 -1.41 -15.43
CA ILE A 17 9.65 -0.02 -14.98
C ILE A 17 8.35 0.73 -15.32
N GLY A 18 7.72 1.36 -14.32
CA GLY A 18 6.49 2.12 -14.47
C GLY A 18 5.25 1.28 -14.77
N TYR A 19 5.29 -0.06 -14.61
CA TYR A 19 4.15 -0.94 -14.88
C TYR A 19 2.87 -0.48 -14.17
N TYR A 20 2.93 -0.28 -12.85
CA TYR A 20 1.76 0.16 -12.07
C TYR A 20 1.28 1.56 -12.43
N ASP A 21 2.17 2.44 -12.89
CA ASP A 21 1.79 3.77 -13.38
C ASP A 21 1.02 3.71 -14.70
N LYS A 22 1.44 2.83 -15.61
CA LYS A 22 0.73 2.57 -16.86
C LYS A 22 -0.66 2.00 -16.61
N ILE A 23 -0.76 1.00 -15.73
CA ILE A 23 -2.05 0.39 -15.33
C ILE A 23 -2.98 1.43 -14.72
N PHE A 24 -2.50 2.22 -13.76
CA PHE A 24 -3.30 3.27 -13.12
C PHE A 24 -3.87 4.26 -14.15
N LYS A 25 -3.05 4.70 -15.10
CA LYS A 25 -3.42 5.70 -16.11
C LYS A 25 -4.32 5.17 -17.22
N LYS A 26 -4.38 3.88 -17.42
CA LYS A 26 -5.21 3.24 -18.45
C LYS A 26 -6.69 3.58 -18.29
N LYS A 27 -7.18 3.78 -17.07
CA LYS A 27 -8.59 4.06 -16.73
C LYS A 27 -9.57 3.09 -17.39
N ASN A 28 -9.17 1.85 -17.49
CA ASN A 28 -9.94 0.77 -18.07
C ASN A 28 -9.56 -0.56 -17.41
N GLY A 29 -10.57 -1.42 -17.21
CA GLY A 29 -10.44 -2.75 -16.64
C GLY A 29 -10.22 -2.78 -15.13
N ILE A 30 -10.37 -3.97 -14.57
CA ILE A 30 -10.42 -4.26 -13.12
C ILE A 30 -9.16 -3.77 -12.40
N GLN A 31 -7.97 -4.06 -12.93
CA GLN A 31 -6.71 -3.71 -12.28
C GLN A 31 -6.50 -2.20 -12.20
N SER A 32 -6.89 -1.45 -13.26
CA SER A 32 -6.84 0.01 -13.22
C SER A 32 -7.82 0.58 -12.19
N ALA A 33 -9.05 0.06 -12.14
CA ALA A 33 -10.04 0.46 -11.15
C ALA A 33 -9.56 0.17 -9.72
N TRP A 34 -8.99 -1.02 -9.48
CA TRP A 34 -8.39 -1.40 -8.20
C TRP A 34 -7.38 -0.36 -7.69
N HIS A 35 -6.40 0.01 -8.53
CA HIS A 35 -5.40 1.01 -8.16
C HIS A 35 -6.02 2.41 -7.97
N ASN A 36 -6.96 2.81 -8.82
CA ASN A 36 -7.59 4.13 -8.71
C ASN A 36 -8.42 4.25 -7.43
N ILE A 37 -9.24 3.26 -7.09
CA ILE A 37 -10.07 3.25 -5.90
C ILE A 37 -9.19 3.23 -4.64
N LYS A 38 -8.19 2.35 -4.59
CA LYS A 38 -7.24 2.24 -3.50
C LYS A 38 -6.53 3.57 -3.22
N PHE A 39 -5.96 4.18 -4.25
CA PHE A 39 -5.24 5.45 -4.09
C PHE A 39 -6.15 6.60 -3.69
N ASN A 40 -7.37 6.66 -4.25
CA ASN A 40 -8.34 7.66 -3.83
C ASN A 40 -8.73 7.49 -2.36
N TYR A 41 -8.93 6.25 -1.89
CA TYR A 41 -9.25 5.97 -0.50
C TYR A 41 -8.16 6.48 0.46
N VAL A 42 -6.89 6.15 0.20
CA VAL A 42 -5.76 6.62 1.03
C VAL A 42 -5.58 8.13 0.92
N LYS A 43 -5.71 8.70 -0.29
CA LYS A 43 -5.62 10.14 -0.54
C LYS A 43 -6.64 10.94 0.27
N ASP A 44 -7.87 10.45 0.39
CA ASP A 44 -8.92 11.13 1.15
C ASP A 44 -8.61 11.17 2.64
N VAL A 45 -7.96 10.14 3.17
CA VAL A 45 -7.54 10.11 4.59
C VAL A 45 -6.42 11.12 4.87
N ILE A 46 -5.47 11.28 3.96
CA ILE A 46 -4.31 12.18 4.17
C ILE A 46 -4.56 13.63 3.76
N LYS A 47 -5.79 14.01 3.39
CA LYS A 47 -6.12 15.39 2.96
C LYS A 47 -5.65 16.46 3.93
N LYS A 48 -5.73 16.19 5.24
CA LYS A 48 -5.41 17.14 6.32
C LYS A 48 -3.93 17.19 6.71
N THR A 49 -3.06 16.37 6.10
CA THR A 49 -1.62 16.34 6.44
C THR A 49 -0.81 17.21 5.49
N ASN A 50 0.26 17.86 5.98
CA ASN A 50 1.09 18.76 5.19
C ASN A 50 2.28 18.05 4.55
N VAL A 51 2.96 17.20 5.33
CA VAL A 51 4.17 16.47 4.90
C VAL A 51 3.91 14.97 4.96
N HIS A 52 3.96 14.31 3.83
CA HIS A 52 3.65 12.89 3.69
C HIS A 52 4.83 12.08 3.15
N LEU A 53 5.05 10.88 3.69
CA LEU A 53 6.00 9.88 3.19
C LEU A 53 5.26 8.64 2.71
N ASP A 54 5.60 8.14 1.54
CA ASP A 54 5.16 6.84 1.03
C ASP A 54 6.35 5.86 0.99
N ILE A 55 6.26 4.77 1.75
CA ILE A 55 7.29 3.73 1.84
C ILE A 55 6.90 2.59 0.93
N GLY A 56 7.82 2.16 0.04
CA GLY A 56 7.50 1.25 -1.05
C GLY A 56 6.72 1.97 -2.16
N CYS A 57 7.12 3.21 -2.48
CA CYS A 57 6.37 4.06 -3.41
C CYS A 57 6.39 3.57 -4.87
N GLY A 58 7.21 2.58 -5.20
CA GLY A 58 7.38 2.08 -6.55
C GLY A 58 7.65 3.19 -7.57
N PRO A 59 6.89 3.24 -8.69
CA PRO A 59 7.04 4.27 -9.72
C PRO A 59 6.49 5.65 -9.32
N GLY A 60 6.10 5.86 -8.06
CA GLY A 60 5.61 7.14 -7.53
C GLY A 60 4.20 7.51 -7.93
N THR A 61 3.41 6.58 -8.45
CA THR A 61 2.07 6.81 -8.99
C THR A 61 1.12 7.42 -7.98
N PHE A 62 1.08 6.89 -6.75
CA PHE A 62 0.25 7.43 -5.68
C PHE A 62 0.62 8.88 -5.37
N LEU A 63 1.90 9.16 -5.15
CA LEU A 63 2.36 10.51 -4.85
C LEU A 63 2.13 11.47 -6.02
N GLY A 64 2.16 10.97 -7.27
CA GLY A 64 1.82 11.74 -8.46
C GLY A 64 0.40 12.34 -8.41
N GLN A 65 -0.54 11.69 -7.70
CA GLN A 65 -1.93 12.15 -7.54
C GLN A 65 -2.10 13.22 -6.45
N LEU A 66 -1.11 13.41 -5.58
CA LEU A 66 -1.19 14.36 -4.49
C LEU A 66 -0.76 15.74 -4.97
N LYS A 67 -1.73 16.67 -5.04
CA LYS A 67 -1.49 18.08 -5.35
C LYS A 67 -1.27 18.88 -4.06
N ASN A 68 -0.50 19.97 -4.14
CA ASN A 68 -0.32 20.96 -3.07
C ASN A 68 0.15 20.40 -1.71
N LYS A 69 0.96 19.32 -1.73
CA LYS A 69 1.54 18.70 -0.52
C LYS A 69 3.03 18.50 -0.69
N LYS A 70 3.78 18.64 0.40
CA LYS A 70 5.17 18.15 0.49
C LYS A 70 5.13 16.62 0.61
N THR A 71 5.61 15.92 -0.40
CA THR A 71 5.58 14.46 -0.42
C THR A 71 6.96 13.88 -0.71
N TYR A 72 7.22 12.76 -0.07
CA TYR A 72 8.44 12.01 -0.21
C TYR A 72 8.10 10.55 -0.52
N GLY A 73 8.77 9.97 -1.51
CA GLY A 73 8.65 8.55 -1.82
C GLY A 73 9.99 7.85 -1.62
N ILE A 74 9.97 6.69 -1.01
CA ILE A 74 11.15 5.82 -0.90
C ILE A 74 10.82 4.40 -1.36
N ASP A 75 11.78 3.79 -2.05
CA ASP A 75 11.68 2.41 -2.53
C ASP A 75 13.07 1.80 -2.62
N ILE A 76 13.16 0.47 -2.49
CA ILE A 76 14.42 -0.27 -2.66
C ILE A 76 14.83 -0.39 -4.13
N SER A 77 13.87 -0.31 -5.05
CA SER A 77 14.09 -0.44 -6.49
C SER A 77 14.64 0.84 -7.10
N LYS A 78 15.95 0.86 -7.37
CA LYS A 78 16.63 1.98 -8.07
C LYS A 78 15.92 2.32 -9.39
N LYS A 79 15.50 1.31 -10.17
CA LYS A 79 14.85 1.49 -11.47
C LYS A 79 13.51 2.24 -11.31
N GLN A 80 12.69 1.86 -10.33
CA GLN A 80 11.41 2.53 -10.04
C GLN A 80 11.60 3.96 -9.54
N ILE A 81 12.62 4.21 -8.69
CA ILE A 81 12.93 5.55 -8.20
C ILE A 81 13.42 6.47 -9.32
N ILE A 82 14.23 5.98 -10.26
CA ILE A 82 14.63 6.76 -11.44
C ILE A 82 13.39 7.16 -12.25
N TYR A 83 12.48 6.23 -12.49
CA TYR A 83 11.21 6.51 -13.18
C TYR A 83 10.38 7.55 -12.42
N ALA A 84 10.19 7.36 -11.10
CA ALA A 84 9.42 8.26 -10.26
C ALA A 84 9.99 9.69 -10.27
N LYS A 85 11.31 9.82 -10.21
CA LYS A 85 12.00 11.12 -10.33
C LYS A 85 11.71 11.76 -11.69
N LYS A 86 11.95 11.05 -12.79
CA LYS A 86 11.70 11.58 -14.15
C LYS A 86 10.25 12.01 -14.35
N LYS A 87 9.29 11.27 -13.79
CA LYS A 87 7.87 11.45 -14.06
C LYS A 87 7.18 12.44 -13.12
N TYR A 88 7.55 12.47 -11.84
CA TYR A 88 6.79 13.13 -10.79
C TYR A 88 7.57 14.09 -9.91
N GLN A 89 8.91 14.09 -9.96
CA GLN A 89 9.70 14.95 -9.09
C GLN A 89 9.49 16.44 -9.42
N ASN A 90 9.33 17.24 -8.38
CA ASN A 90 9.24 18.70 -8.46
C ASN A 90 9.64 19.32 -7.09
N LYS A 91 9.44 20.63 -6.92
CA LYS A 91 9.76 21.32 -5.65
C LYS A 91 9.08 20.70 -4.41
N ASN A 92 7.88 20.13 -4.58
CA ASN A 92 7.08 19.56 -3.50
C ASN A 92 7.11 18.01 -3.44
N LYS A 93 7.67 17.34 -4.45
CA LYS A 93 7.74 15.87 -4.52
C LYS A 93 9.18 15.42 -4.70
N LYS A 94 9.66 14.58 -3.78
CA LYS A 94 11.02 14.07 -3.82
C LYS A 94 11.03 12.56 -3.65
N PHE A 95 11.94 11.88 -4.36
CA PHE A 95 12.07 10.42 -4.33
C PHE A 95 13.51 10.04 -4.00
N LYS A 96 13.68 9.03 -3.12
CA LYS A 96 14.98 8.51 -2.71
C LYS A 96 14.98 6.99 -2.70
N ILE A 97 16.16 6.40 -2.94
CA ILE A 97 16.36 4.97 -2.72
C ILE A 97 16.40 4.73 -1.21
N MET A 98 15.72 3.67 -0.78
CA MET A 98 15.76 3.19 0.61
C MET A 98 16.77 2.05 0.72
N GLU A 99 17.68 2.14 1.65
CA GLU A 99 18.60 1.05 2.00
C GLU A 99 18.00 0.23 3.14
N LYS A 100 17.84 -1.07 2.90
CA LYS A 100 17.45 -2.11 3.89
C LYS A 100 16.74 -1.57 5.16
N ASN A 101 15.46 -1.28 5.07
CA ASN A 101 14.61 -0.93 6.22
C ASN A 101 15.01 0.36 6.99
N LYS A 102 15.99 1.14 6.49
CA LYS A 102 16.38 2.42 7.09
C LYS A 102 15.74 3.57 6.31
N ILE A 103 14.91 4.35 6.97
CA ILE A 103 14.26 5.52 6.37
C ILE A 103 15.26 6.70 6.37
N PRO A 104 15.68 7.22 5.18
CA PRO A 104 16.76 8.22 5.07
C PRO A 104 16.29 9.65 5.40
N PHE A 105 15.57 9.78 6.52
CA PHE A 105 15.05 11.06 7.03
C PHE A 105 15.24 11.18 8.54
N LYS A 106 15.32 12.43 9.01
CA LYS A 106 15.41 12.76 10.44
C LYS A 106 14.15 12.31 11.18
N SER A 107 14.27 12.10 12.50
CA SER A 107 13.15 11.85 13.39
C SER A 107 12.13 12.98 13.32
N LYS A 108 10.84 12.67 13.55
CA LYS A 108 9.74 13.64 13.64
C LYS A 108 9.62 14.54 12.39
N SER A 109 9.79 13.98 11.19
CA SER A 109 9.77 14.73 9.92
C SER A 109 8.39 14.75 9.26
N PHE A 110 7.53 13.73 9.48
CA PHE A 110 6.32 13.51 8.71
C PHE A 110 5.06 13.61 9.56
N ASP A 111 4.01 14.21 9.00
CA ASP A 111 2.67 14.24 9.60
C ASP A 111 1.94 12.92 9.33
N SER A 112 2.23 12.29 8.19
CA SER A 112 1.67 10.99 7.82
C SER A 112 2.65 10.15 7.02
N ILE A 113 2.53 8.82 7.16
CA ILE A 113 3.29 7.82 6.38
C ILE A 113 2.28 6.82 5.82
N SER A 114 2.49 6.37 4.57
CA SER A 114 1.76 5.25 3.98
C SER A 114 2.67 4.07 3.65
N LEU A 115 2.13 2.86 3.82
CA LEU A 115 2.62 1.59 3.31
C LEU A 115 1.47 0.96 2.51
N ILE A 116 1.49 1.14 1.19
CA ILE A 116 0.40 0.71 0.31
C ILE A 116 0.76 -0.60 -0.36
N GLU A 117 0.13 -1.71 0.05
CA GLU A 117 0.42 -3.07 -0.43
C GLU A 117 1.94 -3.35 -0.38
N LEU A 118 2.50 -3.22 0.83
CA LEU A 118 3.92 -3.45 1.07
C LEU A 118 4.17 -4.54 2.12
N ILE A 119 3.41 -4.53 3.23
CA ILE A 119 3.74 -5.37 4.40
C ILE A 119 3.55 -6.87 4.15
N GLU A 120 2.68 -7.25 3.22
CA GLU A 120 2.48 -8.64 2.79
C GLU A 120 3.72 -9.26 2.17
N HIS A 121 4.60 -8.42 1.61
CA HIS A 121 5.84 -8.81 0.95
C HIS A 121 7.07 -8.86 1.88
N LEU A 122 6.92 -8.42 3.11
CA LEU A 122 8.01 -8.30 4.08
C LEU A 122 7.97 -9.45 5.08
N THR A 123 9.14 -9.92 5.50
CA THR A 123 9.24 -10.83 6.64
C THR A 123 8.80 -10.13 7.93
N ASN A 124 8.43 -10.89 8.95
CA ASN A 124 8.03 -10.33 10.24
C ASN A 124 9.11 -9.43 10.86
N ASN A 125 10.39 -9.74 10.65
CA ASN A 125 11.49 -8.91 11.12
C ASN A 125 11.59 -7.60 10.33
N GLU A 126 11.44 -7.64 9.02
CA GLU A 126 11.41 -6.43 8.18
C GLU A 126 10.22 -5.53 8.53
N ILE A 127 9.03 -6.12 8.76
CA ILE A 127 7.86 -5.36 9.26
C ILE A 127 8.19 -4.69 10.60
N LYS A 128 8.82 -5.41 11.52
CA LYS A 128 9.23 -4.85 12.81
C LYS A 128 10.15 -3.64 12.64
N LEU A 129 11.16 -3.74 11.79
CA LEU A 129 12.11 -2.66 11.55
C LEU A 129 11.47 -1.46 10.86
N ILE A 130 10.65 -1.69 9.81
CA ILE A 130 9.99 -0.60 9.09
C ILE A 130 8.99 0.16 10.00
N LEU A 131 8.29 -0.54 10.89
CA LEU A 131 7.38 0.09 11.86
C LEU A 131 8.14 0.92 12.91
N LEU A 132 9.34 0.48 13.34
CA LEU A 132 10.20 1.26 14.24
C LEU A 132 10.68 2.55 13.56
N GLU A 133 11.13 2.45 12.32
CA GLU A 133 11.59 3.59 11.53
C GLU A 133 10.43 4.56 11.18
N ALA A 134 9.25 4.01 10.84
CA ALA A 134 8.04 4.82 10.64
C ALA A 134 7.67 5.57 11.93
N HIS A 135 7.73 4.89 13.09
CA HIS A 135 7.50 5.54 14.38
C HIS A 135 8.55 6.64 14.64
N ARG A 136 9.83 6.37 14.38
CA ARG A 136 10.91 7.36 14.58
C ARG A 136 10.68 8.63 13.74
N THR A 137 10.31 8.45 12.47
CA THR A 137 10.21 9.54 11.50
C THR A 137 8.87 10.27 11.52
N LEU A 138 7.81 9.69 12.08
CA LEU A 138 6.55 10.37 12.35
C LEU A 138 6.71 11.43 13.46
N LYS A 139 6.03 12.55 13.30
CA LYS A 139 5.82 13.55 14.36
C LYS A 139 4.92 12.96 15.46
N LYS A 140 4.89 13.59 16.62
CA LYS A 140 3.89 13.30 17.67
C LYS A 140 2.48 13.46 17.08
N ASN A 141 1.59 12.53 17.38
CA ASN A 141 0.24 12.44 16.79
C ASN A 141 0.20 12.18 15.28
N GLY A 142 1.34 11.94 14.63
CA GLY A 142 1.39 11.58 13.20
C GLY A 142 0.71 10.26 12.92
N GLU A 143 0.25 10.09 11.69
CA GLU A 143 -0.57 8.97 11.26
C GLU A 143 0.21 7.99 10.36
N LEU A 144 0.07 6.70 10.65
CA LEU A 144 0.56 5.62 9.79
C LEU A 144 -0.63 4.93 9.14
N LEU A 145 -0.63 4.87 7.81
CA LEU A 145 -1.68 4.28 7.00
C LEU A 145 -1.12 3.05 6.29
N ILE A 146 -1.81 1.94 6.39
CA ILE A 146 -1.38 0.67 5.79
C ILE A 146 -2.53 0.10 4.99
N THR A 147 -2.26 -0.36 3.76
CA THR A 147 -3.16 -1.24 3.03
C THR A 147 -2.49 -2.56 2.74
N THR A 148 -3.25 -3.65 2.76
CA THR A 148 -2.77 -5.00 2.44
C THR A 148 -3.95 -5.87 2.03
N PRO A 149 -3.75 -6.93 1.22
CA PRO A 149 -4.80 -7.89 0.89
C PRO A 149 -5.47 -8.48 2.14
N ASN A 150 -6.78 -8.68 2.06
CA ASN A 150 -7.58 -9.26 3.13
C ASN A 150 -7.85 -10.75 2.89
N TYR A 151 -7.10 -11.61 3.54
CA TYR A 151 -7.25 -13.06 3.43
C TYR A 151 -8.48 -13.62 4.16
N PHE A 152 -9.30 -12.78 4.79
CA PHE A 152 -10.63 -13.11 5.31
C PHE A 152 -11.74 -12.59 4.38
N SER A 153 -11.51 -12.64 3.07
CA SER A 153 -12.47 -12.31 2.01
C SER A 153 -12.37 -13.37 0.92
N ILE A 154 -12.99 -13.16 -0.24
CA ILE A 154 -12.79 -14.02 -1.41
C ILE A 154 -11.44 -13.76 -2.11
N TRP A 155 -10.60 -12.84 -1.59
CA TRP A 155 -9.30 -12.53 -2.16
C TRP A 155 -8.42 -13.76 -2.44
N PRO A 156 -8.29 -14.76 -1.53
CA PRO A 156 -7.46 -15.94 -1.81
C PRO A 156 -7.89 -16.69 -3.08
N PHE A 157 -9.19 -16.74 -3.34
CA PHE A 157 -9.72 -17.35 -4.57
C PHE A 157 -9.42 -16.49 -5.80
N LEU A 158 -9.60 -15.16 -5.69
CA LEU A 158 -9.25 -14.23 -6.77
C LEU A 158 -7.75 -14.26 -7.08
N GLU A 159 -6.91 -14.39 -6.07
CA GLU A 159 -5.46 -14.51 -6.21
C GLU A 159 -5.08 -15.73 -7.06
N LEU A 160 -5.73 -16.89 -6.85
CA LEU A 160 -5.53 -18.09 -7.68
C LEU A 160 -5.90 -17.83 -9.14
N ILE A 161 -7.02 -17.16 -9.40
CA ILE A 161 -7.45 -16.80 -10.76
C ILE A 161 -6.42 -15.84 -11.40
N VAL A 162 -6.03 -14.80 -10.68
CA VAL A 162 -5.07 -13.82 -11.18
C VAL A 162 -3.72 -14.47 -11.47
N ASN A 163 -3.24 -15.36 -10.60
CA ASN A 163 -1.97 -16.08 -10.80
C ASN A 163 -2.00 -16.96 -12.05
N LYS A 164 -3.16 -17.55 -12.37
CA LYS A 164 -3.33 -18.40 -13.57
C LYS A 164 -3.27 -17.59 -14.87
N PHE A 165 -3.76 -16.35 -14.87
CA PHE A 165 -3.88 -15.51 -16.06
C PHE A 165 -2.89 -14.35 -16.12
N SER A 166 -2.15 -14.08 -15.05
CA SER A 166 -1.15 -13.01 -14.96
C SER A 166 0.27 -13.54 -15.19
N LYS A 167 1.10 -12.71 -15.80
CA LYS A 167 2.55 -12.95 -15.89
C LYS A 167 3.27 -12.79 -14.53
N LEU A 168 2.58 -12.28 -13.52
CA LEU A 168 3.11 -12.03 -12.18
C LEU A 168 2.38 -12.94 -11.19
N SER A 169 3.08 -13.86 -10.54
CA SER A 169 2.53 -14.66 -9.45
C SER A 169 2.47 -13.82 -8.17
N TYR A 170 1.29 -13.63 -7.62
CA TYR A 170 1.10 -12.97 -6.32
C TYR A 170 1.36 -13.93 -5.16
N GLU A 171 1.14 -15.23 -5.36
CA GLU A 171 1.35 -16.26 -4.34
C GLU A 171 2.81 -16.32 -3.86
N ASP A 172 3.76 -16.20 -4.79
CA ASP A 172 5.20 -16.16 -4.48
C ASP A 172 5.63 -14.82 -3.84
N GLN A 173 4.82 -13.78 -3.99
CA GLN A 173 5.12 -12.45 -3.48
C GLN A 173 4.57 -12.21 -2.07
N HIS A 174 3.42 -12.83 -1.72
CA HIS A 174 2.76 -12.61 -0.44
C HIS A 174 3.27 -13.58 0.63
N ILE A 175 4.32 -13.16 1.34
CA ILE A 175 4.90 -13.91 2.46
C ILE A 175 3.93 -13.96 3.65
N ASN A 176 3.19 -12.87 3.88
CA ASN A 176 2.23 -12.76 4.97
C ASN A 176 0.80 -12.66 4.46
N LYS A 177 -0.08 -13.48 5.04
CA LYS A 177 -1.51 -13.54 4.75
C LYS A 177 -2.29 -12.85 5.87
N PHE A 178 -2.56 -11.55 5.70
CA PHE A 178 -3.21 -10.75 6.72
C PHE A 178 -4.74 -10.80 6.63
N ASN A 179 -5.38 -10.64 7.79
CA ASN A 179 -6.81 -10.42 7.95
C ASN A 179 -7.08 -9.51 9.16
N LYS A 180 -8.33 -9.08 9.37
CA LYS A 180 -8.69 -8.16 10.46
C LYS A 180 -8.36 -8.68 11.87
N PHE A 181 -8.19 -9.98 12.05
CA PHE A 181 -7.92 -10.60 13.36
C PHE A 181 -6.42 -10.67 13.63
N ASN A 182 -5.61 -11.19 12.68
CA ASN A 182 -4.18 -11.40 12.88
C ASN A 182 -3.34 -10.12 12.69
N ILE A 183 -3.77 -9.18 11.86
CA ILE A 183 -3.02 -7.93 11.58
C ILE A 183 -2.76 -7.11 12.85
N LYS A 184 -3.62 -7.18 13.85
CA LYS A 184 -3.46 -6.48 15.13
C LYS A 184 -2.20 -6.91 15.88
N ASN A 185 -1.76 -8.16 15.68
CA ASN A 185 -0.62 -8.72 16.41
C ASN A 185 0.70 -8.03 16.06
N ILE A 186 0.84 -7.52 14.82
CA ILE A 186 2.06 -6.81 14.41
C ILE A 186 2.21 -5.44 15.11
N PHE A 187 1.13 -4.90 15.71
CA PHE A 187 1.12 -3.60 16.37
C PHE A 187 1.16 -3.68 17.91
N LYS A 188 0.88 -4.85 18.52
CA LYS A 188 0.73 -5.01 20.00
C LYS A 188 1.91 -4.49 20.84
N LYS A 189 3.14 -4.59 20.33
CA LYS A 189 4.36 -4.15 21.01
C LYS A 189 4.87 -2.79 20.52
N LYS A 190 4.08 -2.03 19.78
CA LYS A 190 4.48 -0.78 19.14
C LYS A 190 3.78 0.40 19.81
N LYS A 191 4.46 1.52 19.86
CA LYS A 191 3.95 2.78 20.43
C LYS A 191 2.91 3.47 19.52
N PHE A 192 2.06 2.67 18.87
CA PHE A 192 0.97 3.12 18.03
C PHE A 192 -0.39 2.77 18.63
N LYS A 193 -1.32 3.73 18.58
CA LYS A 193 -2.74 3.49 18.83
C LYS A 193 -3.44 3.11 17.53
N ILE A 194 -4.14 1.99 17.50
CA ILE A 194 -4.99 1.60 16.38
C ILE A 194 -6.23 2.52 16.40
N ILE A 195 -6.41 3.30 15.36
CA ILE A 195 -7.58 4.18 15.19
C ILE A 195 -8.71 3.44 14.51
N CYS A 196 -8.41 2.73 13.42
CA CYS A 196 -9.38 1.85 12.78
C CYS A 196 -8.70 0.75 11.97
N ILE A 197 -9.42 -0.36 11.82
CA ILE A 197 -9.15 -1.42 10.83
C ILE A 197 -10.45 -1.62 10.08
N LYS A 198 -10.43 -1.38 8.77
CA LYS A 198 -11.59 -1.53 7.88
C LYS A 198 -11.21 -2.36 6.67
N SER A 199 -12.18 -3.02 6.06
CA SER A 199 -12.02 -3.58 4.72
C SER A 199 -12.73 -2.71 3.69
N PHE A 200 -12.26 -2.72 2.46
CA PHE A 200 -12.82 -1.98 1.33
C PHE A 200 -12.52 -2.72 0.02
N LEU A 201 -13.00 -2.22 -1.12
CA LEU A 201 -12.92 -2.91 -2.40
C LEU A 201 -13.67 -4.25 -2.37
N LEU A 202 -14.95 -4.24 -2.68
CA LEU A 202 -15.77 -5.46 -2.76
C LEU A 202 -16.13 -5.74 -4.23
N LEU A 203 -17.13 -5.06 -4.78
CA LEU A 203 -17.62 -5.25 -6.13
C LEU A 203 -17.15 -4.17 -7.11
N SER A 204 -16.88 -2.96 -6.58
CA SER A 204 -16.56 -1.80 -7.41
C SER A 204 -15.44 -2.03 -8.44
N PRO A 205 -14.32 -2.71 -8.16
CA PRO A 205 -13.29 -2.91 -9.19
C PRO A 205 -13.78 -3.77 -10.36
N PHE A 206 -14.64 -4.76 -10.09
CA PHE A 206 -15.12 -5.70 -11.10
C PHE A 206 -16.11 -5.04 -12.06
N LEU A 207 -16.87 -4.05 -11.61
CA LEU A 207 -17.75 -3.25 -12.46
C LEU A 207 -17.00 -2.47 -13.56
N ALA A 208 -15.68 -2.34 -13.42
CA ALA A 208 -14.84 -1.76 -14.47
C ALA A 208 -14.75 -2.64 -15.75
N PHE A 209 -15.21 -3.89 -15.69
CA PHE A 209 -15.42 -4.71 -16.87
C PHE A 209 -16.53 -4.12 -17.76
N LEU A 210 -17.60 -3.58 -17.16
CA LEU A 210 -18.69 -2.90 -17.87
C LEU A 210 -18.32 -1.46 -18.17
N SER A 211 -17.91 -0.70 -17.15
CA SER A 211 -17.48 0.69 -17.30
C SER A 211 -16.61 1.14 -16.13
N PHE A 212 -15.48 1.76 -16.45
CA PHE A 212 -14.60 2.37 -15.44
C PHE A 212 -15.32 3.46 -14.62
N GLN A 213 -16.18 4.25 -15.25
CA GLN A 213 -16.94 5.30 -14.59
C GLN A 213 -18.00 4.73 -13.63
N ILE A 214 -18.70 3.67 -14.02
CA ILE A 214 -19.64 2.94 -13.14
C ILE A 214 -18.91 2.40 -11.94
N SER A 215 -17.75 1.77 -12.13
CA SER A 215 -16.89 1.28 -11.06
C SER A 215 -16.59 2.37 -10.00
N LEU A 216 -16.21 3.56 -10.43
CA LEU A 216 -15.90 4.66 -9.52
C LEU A 216 -17.14 5.21 -8.80
N LYS A 217 -18.28 5.29 -9.47
CA LYS A 217 -19.55 5.73 -8.87
C LYS A 217 -20.06 4.76 -7.81
N PHE A 218 -19.81 3.46 -8.00
CA PHE A 218 -20.27 2.40 -7.11
C PHE A 218 -19.53 2.36 -5.75
N ILE A 219 -18.41 3.08 -5.58
CA ILE A 219 -17.58 3.04 -4.37
C ILE A 219 -18.38 3.33 -3.08
N LYS A 220 -19.34 4.26 -3.13
CA LYS A 220 -20.16 4.59 -1.94
C LYS A 220 -20.99 3.40 -1.48
N LEU A 221 -21.60 2.69 -2.43
CA LEU A 221 -22.40 1.49 -2.17
C LEU A 221 -21.51 0.33 -1.71
N ASP A 222 -20.37 0.17 -2.34
CA ASP A 222 -19.33 -0.80 -1.96
C ASP A 222 -18.89 -0.62 -0.50
N ASN A 223 -18.64 0.63 -0.09
CA ASN A 223 -18.28 0.96 1.28
C ASN A 223 -19.40 0.68 2.30
N PHE A 224 -20.66 0.73 1.89
CA PHE A 224 -21.78 0.32 2.72
C PHE A 224 -21.77 -1.19 2.92
N PHE A 225 -21.68 -1.95 1.85
CA PHE A 225 -21.65 -3.42 1.90
C PHE A 225 -20.44 -3.99 2.63
N THR A 226 -19.28 -3.32 2.57
CA THR A 226 -18.07 -3.78 3.29
C THR A 226 -18.18 -3.70 4.82
N LYS A 227 -19.26 -3.15 5.37
CA LYS A 227 -19.59 -3.25 6.80
C LYS A 227 -20.08 -4.65 7.18
N ILE A 228 -20.67 -5.38 6.23
CA ILE A 228 -21.28 -6.71 6.41
C ILE A 228 -20.38 -7.77 5.76
N ILE A 229 -20.03 -7.57 4.49
CA ILE A 229 -19.23 -8.51 3.69
C ILE A 229 -17.77 -8.03 3.66
N PRO A 230 -16.79 -8.85 4.01
CA PRO A 230 -15.39 -8.44 4.00
C PRO A 230 -14.90 -8.04 2.61
N GLY A 231 -14.46 -6.79 2.45
CA GLY A 231 -13.79 -6.33 1.23
C GLY A 231 -12.39 -6.93 1.06
N HIS A 232 -11.85 -6.85 -0.14
CA HIS A 232 -10.62 -7.54 -0.57
C HIS A 232 -9.32 -6.89 -0.08
N LEU A 233 -9.37 -5.63 0.30
CA LEU A 233 -8.24 -4.94 0.95
C LEU A 233 -8.60 -4.54 2.37
N LEU A 234 -7.61 -4.66 3.27
CA LEU A 234 -7.62 -4.02 4.58
C LEU A 234 -7.06 -2.61 4.46
N PHE A 235 -7.65 -1.71 5.23
CA PHE A 235 -7.11 -0.40 5.53
C PHE A 235 -6.93 -0.28 7.05
N ILE A 236 -5.71 0.04 7.46
CA ILE A 236 -5.34 0.20 8.87
C ILE A 236 -4.84 1.63 9.07
N LYS A 237 -5.44 2.34 10.01
CA LYS A 237 -5.00 3.66 10.44
C LYS A 237 -4.49 3.58 11.87
N LEU A 238 -3.26 4.00 12.05
CA LEU A 238 -2.57 4.04 13.33
C LEU A 238 -2.17 5.48 13.65
N LYS A 239 -2.11 5.82 14.93
CA LYS A 239 -1.64 7.12 15.43
C LYS A 239 -0.43 6.90 16.34
N LYS A 240 0.63 7.67 16.12
CA LYS A 240 1.79 7.71 17.01
C LYS A 240 1.42 8.39 18.33
N LEU A 241 1.74 7.75 19.47
CA LEU A 241 1.38 8.26 20.79
C LEU A 241 2.44 9.23 21.38
N TYR A 242 3.73 8.89 21.20
CA TYR A 242 4.86 9.65 21.82
C TYR A 242 5.92 10.01 20.77
#